data_60b4c433dee9e8f884b31c17b40b5a1b
#
_entry.id   60b4c433dee9e8f884b31c17b40b5a1b
#
_cell.length_a   1.000
_cell.length_b   1.000
_cell.length_c   1.000
_cell.angle_alpha   90.00
_cell.angle_beta   90.00
_cell.angle_gamma   90.00
#
_symmetry.space_group_name_H-M   'P 1'
#
loop_
_entity.id
_entity.type
_entity.pdbx_description
1 polymer ?
#
loop_
_entity_poly.entity_id
_entity_poly.type
_entity_poly.pdbx_seq_one_letter_code
_entity_poly.pdbx_strand_id
1 'polypeptide(L)'
;MKLYGAIASPYVARVVMYAKIKGVDLPLMEAPGGIKSPEYLKLNPIGKMPTLDVNGQGIGESTIICDYLEACYPQPPLVPA
;
A
#
# COMPACT_ATOMS: atom_id res chain seq x y z
N MET A 1 -4.64 -7.86 4.47
CA MET A 1 -4.10 -6.54 4.08
C MET A 1 -4.99 -5.89 3.05
N LYS A 2 -5.07 -4.59 3.08
CA LYS A 2 -5.79 -3.79 2.09
C LYS A 2 -4.92 -2.62 1.67
N LEU A 3 -5.00 -2.22 0.40
CA LEU A 3 -4.31 -1.03 -0.09
C LEU A 3 -5.34 0.05 -0.36
N TYR A 4 -5.14 1.21 0.23
CA TYR A 4 -6.00 2.37 -0.01
C TYR A 4 -5.34 3.34 -0.97
N GLY A 5 -6.08 3.76 -1.97
CA GLY A 5 -5.61 4.73 -2.94
C GLY A 5 -6.36 4.66 -4.25
N ALA A 6 -5.96 5.49 -5.20
CA ALA A 6 -6.53 5.53 -6.55
C ALA A 6 -5.50 5.00 -7.55
N ILE A 7 -5.93 4.16 -8.46
CA ILE A 7 -5.03 3.55 -9.45
C ILE A 7 -4.38 4.59 -10.37
N ALA A 8 -4.99 5.76 -10.51
CA ALA A 8 -4.40 6.85 -11.29
C ALA A 8 -3.14 7.44 -10.66
N SER A 9 -2.92 7.23 -9.37
CA SER A 9 -1.71 7.69 -8.71
C SER A 9 -0.52 6.81 -9.10
N PRO A 10 0.60 7.40 -9.58
CA PRO A 10 1.79 6.59 -9.91
C PRO A 10 2.33 5.82 -8.72
N TYR A 11 2.21 6.38 -7.52
CA TYR A 11 2.68 5.72 -6.31
C TYR A 11 1.82 4.51 -5.94
N VAL A 12 0.50 4.64 -6.10
CA VAL A 12 -0.43 3.52 -5.89
C VAL A 12 -0.20 2.43 -6.94
N ALA A 13 -0.08 2.82 -8.20
CA ALA A 13 0.15 1.89 -9.31
C ALA A 13 1.44 1.08 -9.09
N ARG A 14 2.49 1.70 -8.57
CA ARG A 14 3.74 1.02 -8.25
C ARG A 14 3.53 -0.12 -7.26
N VAL A 15 2.78 0.13 -6.20
CA VAL A 15 2.50 -0.89 -5.18
C VAL A 15 1.64 -2.01 -5.77
N VAL A 16 0.63 -1.66 -6.56
CA VAL A 16 -0.24 -2.66 -7.21
C VAL A 16 0.56 -3.58 -8.11
N MET A 17 1.46 -3.01 -8.93
CA MET A 17 2.32 -3.82 -9.81
C MET A 17 3.26 -4.70 -9.00
N TYR A 18 3.83 -4.17 -7.93
CA TYR A 18 4.73 -4.91 -7.07
C TYR A 18 4.02 -6.13 -6.47
N ALA A 19 2.81 -5.92 -5.95
CA ALA A 19 2.01 -7.01 -5.40
C ALA A 19 1.67 -8.06 -6.46
N LYS A 20 1.33 -7.64 -7.68
CA LYS A 20 1.02 -8.57 -8.77
C LYS A 20 2.22 -9.44 -9.14
N ILE A 21 3.41 -8.85 -9.23
CA ILE A 21 4.63 -9.61 -9.54
C ILE A 21 4.91 -10.61 -8.42
N LYS A 22 4.66 -10.25 -7.18
CA LYS A 22 4.81 -11.14 -6.04
C LYS A 22 3.73 -12.22 -5.94
N GLY A 23 2.67 -12.11 -6.74
CA GLY A 23 1.54 -13.04 -6.66
C GLY A 23 0.69 -12.81 -5.42
N VAL A 24 0.71 -11.61 -4.87
CA VAL A 24 -0.05 -11.26 -3.67
C VAL A 24 -1.40 -10.68 -4.08
N ASP A 25 -2.47 -11.23 -3.53
CA ASP A 25 -3.80 -10.68 -3.71
C ASP A 25 -3.99 -9.51 -2.75
N LEU A 26 -3.86 -8.29 -3.27
CA LEU A 26 -3.93 -7.07 -2.48
C LEU A 26 -5.10 -6.21 -2.98
N PRO A 27 -6.24 -6.25 -2.29
CA PRO A 27 -7.39 -5.44 -2.68
C PRO A 27 -7.06 -3.95 -2.66
N LEU A 28 -7.38 -3.26 -3.75
CA LEU A 28 -7.25 -1.81 -3.84
C LEU A 28 -8.61 -1.18 -3.55
N MET A 29 -8.66 -0.32 -2.56
CA MET A 29 -9.90 0.30 -2.10
C MET A 29 -9.73 1.82 -2.02
N GLU A 30 -10.85 2.53 -2.12
CA GLU A 30 -10.83 3.97 -1.89
C GLU A 30 -10.66 4.27 -0.41
N ALA A 31 -9.96 5.36 -0.11
CA ALA A 31 -9.82 5.81 1.27
C ALA A 31 -11.20 6.10 1.86
N PRO A 32 -11.54 5.53 3.03
CA PRO A 32 -12.86 5.72 3.61
C PRO A 32 -13.08 7.19 3.96
N GLY A 33 -14.09 7.81 3.31
CA GLY A 33 -14.37 9.23 3.48
C GLY A 33 -13.36 10.18 2.85
N GLY A 34 -12.41 9.66 2.05
CA GLY A 34 -11.35 10.46 1.43
C GLY A 34 -10.06 10.48 2.24
N ILE A 35 -8.97 10.91 1.61
CA ILE A 35 -7.63 10.86 2.22
C ILE A 35 -7.44 11.83 3.40
N LYS A 36 -8.36 12.76 3.59
CA LYS A 36 -8.32 13.70 4.73
C LYS A 36 -9.36 13.40 5.78
N SER A 37 -10.12 12.30 5.65
CA SER A 37 -11.12 11.94 6.65
C SER A 37 -10.45 11.50 7.95
N PRO A 38 -11.14 11.65 9.11
CA PRO A 38 -10.60 11.15 10.37
C PRO A 38 -10.29 9.67 10.36
N GLU A 39 -11.09 8.87 9.66
CA GLU A 39 -10.86 7.42 9.56
C GLU A 39 -9.57 7.11 8.85
N TYR A 40 -9.34 7.75 7.72
CA TYR A 40 -8.12 7.52 6.95
C TYR A 40 -6.89 8.08 7.67
N LEU A 41 -7.03 9.23 8.32
CA LEU A 41 -5.91 9.85 9.05
C LEU A 41 -5.44 9.03 10.24
N LYS A 42 -6.27 8.13 10.76
CA LYS A 42 -5.82 7.17 11.77
C LYS A 42 -4.81 6.19 11.20
N LEU A 43 -4.95 5.82 9.92
CA LEU A 43 -4.03 4.92 9.23
C LEU A 43 -2.82 5.67 8.68
N ASN A 44 -3.03 6.87 8.19
CA ASN A 44 -1.99 7.69 7.60
C ASN A 44 -2.18 9.15 8.01
N PRO A 45 -1.53 9.59 9.10
CA PRO A 45 -1.71 10.96 9.61
C PRO A 45 -1.31 12.06 8.62
N ILE A 46 -0.46 11.76 7.65
CA ILE A 46 -0.07 12.70 6.60
C ILE A 46 -1.22 12.92 5.61
N GLY A 47 -2.14 11.95 5.50
CA GLY A 47 -3.28 12.05 4.63
C GLY A 47 -2.95 11.99 3.15
N LYS A 48 -2.04 11.09 2.78
CA LYS A 48 -1.64 10.85 1.40
C LYS A 48 -1.93 9.40 1.01
N MET A 49 -1.83 9.08 -0.26
CA MET A 49 -1.92 7.73 -0.76
C MET A 49 -0.57 7.31 -1.36
N PRO A 50 -0.24 6.02 -1.40
CA PRO A 50 -1.02 4.89 -0.90
C PRO A 50 -0.88 4.68 0.60
N THR A 51 -1.79 3.91 1.19
CA THR A 51 -1.64 3.41 2.56
C THR A 51 -1.98 1.92 2.56
N LEU A 52 -1.08 1.12 3.10
CA LEU A 52 -1.31 -0.31 3.32
C LEU A 52 -1.87 -0.49 4.72
N ASP A 53 -3.04 -1.11 4.81
CA ASP A 53 -3.67 -1.44 6.09
C ASP A 53 -3.33 -2.89 6.43
N VAL A 54 -2.56 -3.07 7.49
CA VAL A 54 -2.19 -4.39 8.01
C VAL A 54 -2.84 -4.54 9.38
N ASN A 55 -4.01 -5.16 9.40
CA ASN A 55 -4.77 -5.41 10.64
C ASN A 55 -4.99 -4.14 11.47
N GLY A 56 -5.36 -3.06 10.80
CA GLY A 56 -5.63 -1.79 11.47
C GLY A 56 -4.43 -0.88 11.64
N GLN A 57 -3.24 -1.33 11.28
CA GLN A 57 -2.05 -0.49 11.28
C GLN A 57 -1.75 0.00 9.86
N GLY A 58 -1.58 1.30 9.71
CA GLY A 58 -1.32 1.91 8.41
C GLY A 58 0.17 2.03 8.14
N ILE A 59 0.58 1.62 6.94
CA ILE A 59 1.92 1.85 6.41
C ILE A 59 1.76 2.79 5.23
N GLY A 60 2.25 4.02 5.38
CA GLY A 60 2.28 5.00 4.31
C GLY A 60 3.59 4.92 3.53
N GLU A 61 3.70 5.66 2.42
CA GLU A 61 4.90 5.72 1.60
C GLU A 61 5.11 4.45 0.75
N SER A 62 5.02 4.63 -0.57
CA SER A 62 5.07 3.49 -1.50
C SER A 62 6.34 2.66 -1.39
N THR A 63 7.48 3.30 -1.15
CA THR A 63 8.76 2.59 -1.01
C THR A 63 8.75 1.67 0.21
N ILE A 64 8.23 2.17 1.34
CA ILE A 64 8.15 1.40 2.58
C ILE A 64 7.15 0.25 2.42
N ILE A 65 6.03 0.49 1.74
CA ILE A 65 5.05 -0.56 1.45
C ILE A 65 5.68 -1.68 0.62
N CYS A 66 6.43 -1.32 -0.42
CA CYS A 66 7.13 -2.31 -1.24
C CYS A 66 8.15 -3.09 -0.45
N ASP A 67 8.90 -2.42 0.43
CA ASP A 67 9.85 -3.09 1.31
C ASP A 67 9.15 -4.07 2.25
N TYR A 68 7.99 -3.69 2.78
CA TYR A 68 7.20 -4.57 3.62
C TYR A 68 6.73 -5.80 2.85
N LEU A 69 6.24 -5.62 1.63
CA LEU A 69 5.81 -6.74 0.79
C LEU A 69 6.99 -7.65 0.45
N GLU A 70 8.16 -7.08 0.19
CA GLU A 70 9.37 -7.86 -0.07
C GLU A 70 9.73 -8.73 1.13
N ALA A 71 9.63 -8.18 2.34
CA ALA A 71 9.92 -8.91 3.56
C ALA A 71 8.91 -10.04 3.82
N CYS A 72 7.63 -9.79 3.57
CA CYS A 72 6.57 -10.78 3.77
C CYS A 72 6.55 -11.86 2.69
N TYR A 73 6.90 -11.48 1.46
CA TYR A 73 6.84 -12.35 0.28
C TYR A 73 8.17 -12.28 -0.46
N PRO A 74 9.22 -12.94 0.04
CA PRO A 74 10.56 -12.77 -0.53
C PRO A 74 10.75 -13.37 -1.93
N GLN A 75 9.80 -14.18 -2.40
CA GLN A 75 9.89 -14.79 -3.72
C GLN A 75 8.76 -14.33 -4.62
N PRO A 76 9.03 -13.95 -5.86
CA PRO A 76 10.37 -13.72 -6.43
C PRO A 76 11.00 -12.45 -5.88
N PRO A 77 12.33 -12.42 -5.68
CA PRO A 77 13.00 -11.21 -5.19
C PRO A 77 12.95 -10.11 -6.23
N LEU A 78 12.56 -8.90 -5.81
CA LEU A 78 12.44 -7.75 -6.70
C LEU A 78 13.46 -6.65 -6.36
N VAL A 79 14.28 -6.87 -5.35
CA VAL A 79 15.38 -5.96 -5.02
C VAL A 79 16.71 -6.63 -5.38
N PRO A 80 17.71 -5.86 -5.81
CA PRO A 80 19.04 -6.41 -6.07
C PRO A 80 19.61 -7.03 -4.81
N ALA A 81 20.28 -8.17 -4.99
CA ALA A 81 20.93 -8.84 -3.90
C ALA A 81 22.14 -8.02 -3.41
#